data_de923d46065cc5088b21d1ac476ad290
#
_entry.id   de923d46065cc5088b21d1ac476ad290
#
_cell.length_a   1.000
_cell.length_b   1.000
_cell.length_c   1.000
_cell.angle_alpha   90.00
_cell.angle_beta   90.00
_cell.angle_gamma   90.00
#
_symmetry.space_group_name_H-M   'P 1'
#
loop_
_entity.id
_entity.type
_entity.pdbx_description
1 polymer ?
#
loop_
_entity_poly.entity_id
_entity_poly.type
_entity_poly.pdbx_seq_one_letter_code
_entity_poly.pdbx_strand_id
1 'polypeptide(L)' 'MNERLGNRLKERRAELGLTQGELADLCTVSRKTINTVENGVFVPSTLLALKLAQTLNVPVEELFWIER' A
#
# COMPACT_ATOMS: atom_id res chain seq x y z
N MET A 1 -8.34 6.68 -21.51
CA MET A 1 -7.23 7.01 -20.61
C MET A 1 -6.83 5.77 -19.87
N ASN A 2 -5.55 5.49 -19.85
CA ASN A 2 -5.05 4.24 -19.28
C ASN A 2 -4.20 4.48 -18.05
N GLU A 3 -4.62 5.46 -17.27
CA GLU A 3 -3.94 5.73 -16.01
C GLU A 3 -4.33 4.70 -14.98
N ARG A 4 -3.37 4.29 -14.19
CA ARG A 4 -3.61 3.40 -13.06
C ARG A 4 -2.68 3.76 -11.92
N LEU A 5 -2.98 3.24 -10.76
CA LEU A 5 -2.18 3.49 -9.57
C LEU A 5 -1.02 2.51 -9.53
N GLY A 6 0.19 3.05 -9.58
CA GLY A 6 1.39 2.25 -9.29
C GLY A 6 1.69 2.30 -7.82
N ASN A 7 2.36 1.28 -7.31
CA ASN A 7 2.78 1.28 -5.91
C ASN A 7 4.04 0.45 -5.71
N ARG A 8 4.74 0.75 -4.61
CA ARG A 8 5.87 -0.02 -4.15
C ARG A 8 5.62 -0.54 -2.73
N LEU A 9 4.37 -0.84 -2.44
CA LEU A 9 3.93 -1.25 -1.12
C LEU A 9 4.65 -2.52 -0.66
N LYS A 10 4.71 -3.53 -1.52
CA LYS A 10 5.36 -4.80 -1.19
C LYS A 10 6.84 -4.62 -0.89
N GLU A 11 7.52 -3.81 -1.71
CA GLU A 11 8.95 -3.57 -1.53
C GLU A 11 9.24 -2.89 -0.20
N ARG A 12 8.48 -1.83 0.10
CA ARG A 12 8.69 -1.10 1.35
C ARG A 12 8.33 -1.94 2.56
N ARG A 13 7.25 -2.71 2.46
CA ARG A 13 6.86 -3.64 3.52
C ARG A 13 7.99 -4.63 3.81
N ALA A 14 8.57 -5.20 2.74
CA ALA A 14 9.65 -6.17 2.87
C ALA A 14 10.90 -5.54 3.49
N GLU A 15 11.21 -4.30 3.13
CA GLU A 15 12.35 -3.57 3.71
C GLU A 15 12.23 -3.45 5.23
N LEU A 16 11.01 -3.36 5.74
CA LEU A 16 10.76 -3.24 7.17
C LEU A 16 10.52 -4.60 7.83
N GLY A 17 10.63 -5.68 7.07
CA GLY A 17 10.47 -7.03 7.61
C GLY A 17 9.05 -7.39 8.01
N LEU A 18 8.05 -6.71 7.44
CA LEU A 18 6.65 -6.94 7.77
C LEU A 18 6.00 -7.93 6.81
N THR A 19 5.18 -8.83 7.34
CA THR A 19 4.31 -9.67 6.51
C THR A 19 3.07 -8.87 6.11
N GLN A 20 2.33 -9.37 5.10
CA GLN A 20 1.06 -8.76 4.72
C GLN A 20 0.10 -8.70 5.91
N GLY A 21 0.04 -9.77 6.70
CA GLY A 21 -0.82 -9.82 7.87
C GLY A 21 -0.44 -8.80 8.93
N GLU A 22 0.85 -8.64 9.18
CA GLU A 22 1.32 -7.66 10.15
C GLU A 22 0.99 -6.23 9.72
N LEU A 23 1.21 -5.92 8.44
CA LEU A 23 0.86 -4.61 7.93
C LEU A 23 -0.64 -4.37 8.00
N ALA A 24 -1.43 -5.39 7.64
CA ALA A 24 -2.89 -5.30 7.72
C ALA A 24 -3.37 -4.99 9.13
N ASP A 25 -2.79 -5.67 10.12
CA ASP A 25 -3.13 -5.44 11.53
C ASP A 25 -2.80 -4.00 11.94
N LEU A 26 -1.64 -3.51 11.56
CA LEU A 26 -1.23 -2.13 11.89
C LEU A 26 -2.14 -1.09 11.25
N CYS A 27 -2.70 -1.38 10.09
CA CYS A 27 -3.59 -0.46 9.38
C CYS A 27 -5.07 -0.74 9.63
N THR A 28 -5.39 -1.75 10.44
CA THR A 28 -6.76 -2.11 10.80
C THR A 28 -7.59 -2.49 9.56
N VAL A 29 -6.98 -3.27 8.67
CA VAL A 29 -7.66 -3.80 7.48
C VAL A 29 -7.36 -5.29 7.37
N SER A 30 -8.00 -5.97 6.42
CA SER A 30 -7.76 -7.40 6.22
C SER A 30 -6.47 -7.61 5.43
N ARG A 31 -5.86 -8.79 5.62
CA ARG A 31 -4.71 -9.20 4.83
C ARG A 31 -5.04 -9.20 3.34
N LYS A 32 -6.26 -9.61 2.98
CA LYS A 32 -6.71 -9.61 1.59
C LYS A 32 -6.65 -8.20 0.99
N THR A 33 -7.01 -7.18 1.76
CA THR A 33 -6.94 -5.79 1.31
C THR A 33 -5.50 -5.43 0.95
N ILE A 34 -4.54 -5.76 1.82
CA ILE A 34 -3.13 -5.48 1.54
C ILE A 34 -2.68 -6.22 0.27
N ASN A 35 -3.03 -7.49 0.15
CA ASN A 35 -2.66 -8.29 -1.01
C ASN A 35 -3.19 -7.68 -2.31
N THR A 36 -4.47 -7.28 -2.34
CA THR A 36 -5.08 -6.72 -3.55
C THR A 36 -4.53 -5.34 -3.90
N VAL A 37 -4.16 -4.54 -2.90
CA VAL A 37 -3.50 -3.25 -3.14
C VAL A 37 -2.11 -3.48 -3.74
N GLU A 38 -1.34 -4.39 -3.16
CA GLU A 38 0.01 -4.69 -3.67
C GLU A 38 -0.01 -5.16 -5.12
N ASN A 39 -1.02 -5.93 -5.48
CA ASN A 39 -1.14 -6.49 -6.82
C ASN A 39 -1.84 -5.57 -7.83
N GLY A 40 -2.19 -4.36 -7.41
CA GLY A 40 -2.82 -3.39 -8.31
C GLY A 40 -4.26 -3.69 -8.66
N VAL A 41 -4.90 -4.60 -7.92
CA VAL A 41 -6.30 -4.99 -8.16
C VAL A 41 -7.27 -4.03 -7.48
N PHE A 42 -6.87 -3.48 -6.34
CA PHE A 42 -7.71 -2.60 -5.54
C PHE A 42 -7.02 -1.26 -5.34
N VAL A 43 -7.73 -0.17 -5.62
CA VAL A 43 -7.24 1.19 -5.35
C VAL A 43 -7.67 1.56 -3.93
N PRO A 44 -6.71 1.81 -3.02
CA PRO A 44 -7.07 2.11 -1.64
C PRO A 44 -7.77 3.47 -1.53
N SER A 45 -8.59 3.63 -0.51
CA SER A 45 -9.12 4.94 -0.16
C SER A 45 -7.97 5.87 0.22
N THR A 46 -8.22 7.18 0.16
CA THR A 46 -7.23 8.16 0.59
C THR A 46 -6.81 7.90 2.04
N LEU A 47 -7.78 7.58 2.90
CA LEU A 47 -7.47 7.28 4.30
C LEU A 47 -6.53 6.08 4.43
N LEU A 48 -6.80 5.01 3.72
CA LEU A 48 -5.95 3.82 3.77
C LEU A 48 -4.56 4.12 3.21
N ALA A 49 -4.48 4.85 2.10
CA ALA A 49 -3.19 5.21 1.52
C ALA A 49 -2.33 6.01 2.51
N LEU A 50 -2.94 6.96 3.22
CA LEU A 50 -2.23 7.74 4.23
C LEU A 50 -1.80 6.89 5.42
N LYS A 51 -2.65 5.97 5.86
CA LYS A 51 -2.31 5.02 6.94
C LYS A 51 -1.11 4.15 6.55
N LEU A 52 -1.13 3.64 5.32
CA LEU A 52 -0.03 2.81 4.82
C LEU A 52 1.28 3.60 4.80
N ALA A 53 1.24 4.81 4.28
CA ALA A 53 2.42 5.66 4.20
C ALA A 53 2.98 5.97 5.60
N GLN A 54 2.11 6.30 6.55
CA GLN A 54 2.53 6.58 7.92
C GLN A 54 3.12 5.34 8.59
N THR A 55 2.46 4.20 8.42
CA THR A 55 2.93 2.94 9.00
C THR A 55 4.29 2.54 8.45
N LEU A 56 4.50 2.75 7.16
CA LEU A 56 5.75 2.39 6.49
C LEU A 56 6.78 3.51 6.52
N ASN A 57 6.44 4.63 7.14
CA ASN A 57 7.33 5.78 7.36
C ASN A 57 7.92 6.34 6.06
N VAL A 58 7.06 6.55 5.07
CA VAL A 58 7.41 7.21 3.81
C VAL A 58 6.31 8.18 3.42
N PRO A 59 6.61 9.23 2.66
CA PRO A 59 5.56 10.07 2.09
C PRO A 59 4.68 9.25 1.16
N VAL A 60 3.39 9.59 1.10
CA VAL A 60 2.44 8.82 0.30
C VAL A 60 2.81 8.81 -1.19
N GLU A 61 3.38 9.89 -1.69
CA GLU A 61 3.76 10.00 -3.09
C GLU A 61 5.00 9.18 -3.45
N GLU A 62 5.73 8.67 -2.46
CA GLU A 62 6.80 7.71 -2.70
C GLU A 62 6.28 6.29 -2.69
N LEU A 63 5.09 6.08 -2.10
CA LEU A 63 4.49 4.77 -2.01
C LEU A 63 3.54 4.49 -3.17
N PHE A 64 2.84 5.53 -3.62
CA PHE A 64 1.86 5.44 -4.72
C PHE A 64 2.11 6.55 -5.73
N TRP A 65 1.85 6.25 -7.01
CA TRP A 65 1.98 7.24 -8.09
C TRP A 65 1.05 6.87 -9.24
N ILE A 66 0.90 7.80 -10.17
CA ILE A 66 0.10 7.56 -11.36
C ILE A 66 0.98 6.95 -12.44
N GLU A 67 0.59 5.78 -12.92
CA GLU A 67 1.23 5.13 -14.06
C GLU A 67 0.43 5.39 -15.32
N ARG A 68 1.13 5.71 -16.39
CA ARG A 68 0.51 5.98 -17.69
C ARG A 68 1.02 5.06 -18.76
#